data_fcddbc00e60eb05f9a31ee1ca95533af
#
_entry.id   fcddbc00e60eb05f9a31ee1ca95533af
#
_cell.length_a   1.000
_cell.length_b   1.000
_cell.length_c   1.000
_cell.angle_alpha   90.00
_cell.angle_beta   90.00
_cell.angle_gamma   90.00
#
_symmetry.space_group_name_H-M   'P 1'
#
loop_
_entity.id
_entity.type
_entity.pdbx_description
1 polymer ?
#
loop_
_entity_poly.entity_id
_entity_poly.type
_entity_poly.pdbx_seq_one_letter_code
_entity_poly.pdbx_strand_id
1 'polypeptide(L)'
;MLPNLNAALRKLLLALAATGLVAQPLGAAPGGRATPPMVEVAPPPAATFTEISKRGTAPDPVPAKTEPSPRLFLSADGETIYLVGEIRGDTFLRFDALLLSAPKVKTVSLASVGGLVLEARLVAALVRKHQLSTYVEFYCASACTQIFAAGRERVLGKDAKLGFHQGVSIGSDGKTGTSDAVTDRKLSPTTVFGLSANDTLRYAYQGAGFKQSFIDRVMAVDHDTMWLPTTQELREAQVITRAADHPEVPVPAGTLSLAEVRARQASDPLWQAAATYIPEQYAKALIDVWMRANSGNTLTQSVNWGRNTIISAGTPLLARSNDLTLDRMLSLYADLGRSERARGYPTCRQSSDEEEPKTDPIDQQFDAAEDALMAQVFSAPKRLPAMSPGEADKIFGKVIAPVIAERFSLQQLKSAEGSCRFGFEVFVLIDALPAKKRLKAFRAVLSLGD
;
A
#
# COMPACT_ATOMS: atom_id res chain seq x y z
N MET A 1 12.45 1.80 5.69
CA MET A 1 12.13 0.88 6.81
C MET A 1 11.27 -0.26 6.33
N LEU A 2 11.46 -1.44 6.88
CA LEU A 2 10.71 -2.63 6.47
C LEU A 2 9.20 -2.39 6.60
N PRO A 3 8.41 -2.43 5.52
CA PRO A 3 6.97 -2.15 5.56
C PRO A 3 6.17 -3.15 6.42
N ASN A 4 6.72 -4.33 6.67
CA ASN A 4 6.13 -5.35 7.54
C ASN A 4 6.34 -5.10 9.05
N LEU A 5 7.08 -4.05 9.43
CA LEU A 5 7.30 -3.74 10.83
C LEU A 5 5.97 -3.39 11.55
N ASN A 6 5.02 -2.78 10.85
CA ASN A 6 3.67 -2.52 11.38
C ASN A 6 2.87 -3.80 11.64
N ALA A 7 3.02 -4.84 10.81
CA ALA A 7 2.39 -6.14 11.03
C ALA A 7 3.05 -6.86 12.21
N ALA A 8 4.39 -6.84 12.30
CA ALA A 8 5.15 -7.35 13.43
C ALA A 8 4.80 -6.59 14.73
N LEU A 9 4.65 -5.27 14.67
CA LEU A 9 4.23 -4.44 15.80
C LEU A 9 2.80 -4.79 16.27
N ARG A 10 1.86 -5.03 15.35
CA ARG A 10 0.48 -5.49 15.70
C ARG A 10 0.49 -6.86 16.38
N LYS A 11 1.27 -7.80 15.87
CA LYS A 11 1.46 -9.12 16.51
C LYS A 11 2.13 -8.98 17.88
N LEU A 12 3.09 -8.07 18.02
CA LEU A 12 3.73 -7.73 19.28
C LEU A 12 2.74 -7.21 20.32
N LEU A 13 1.91 -6.25 19.95
CA LEU A 13 0.89 -5.67 20.83
C LEU A 13 -0.10 -6.74 21.31
N LEU A 14 -0.45 -7.68 20.43
CA LEU A 14 -1.31 -8.83 20.77
C LEU A 14 -0.59 -9.83 21.68
N ALA A 15 0.68 -10.13 21.43
CA ALA A 15 1.47 -11.04 22.25
C ALA A 15 1.74 -10.48 23.66
N LEU A 16 2.05 -9.20 23.78
CA LEU A 16 2.23 -8.52 25.08
C LEU A 16 0.92 -8.45 25.88
N ALA A 17 -0.20 -8.27 25.20
CA ALA A 17 -1.53 -8.31 25.86
C ALA A 17 -1.90 -9.74 26.34
N ALA A 18 -1.51 -10.77 25.59
CA ALA A 18 -1.80 -12.17 25.91
C ALA A 18 -0.90 -12.76 27.01
N THR A 19 0.33 -12.24 27.18
CA THR A 19 1.28 -12.76 28.17
C THR A 19 1.12 -12.17 29.57
N GLY A 20 0.18 -11.20 29.76
CA GLY A 20 -0.06 -10.60 31.08
C GLY A 20 1.15 -9.86 31.67
N LEU A 21 2.20 -9.59 30.89
CA LEU A 21 3.38 -8.81 31.26
C LEU A 21 3.07 -7.31 31.28
N VAL A 22 1.93 -6.95 31.84
CA VAL A 22 1.67 -5.60 32.32
C VAL A 22 2.31 -5.55 33.70
N ALA A 23 3.37 -4.79 33.87
CA ALA A 23 3.96 -4.51 35.16
C ALA A 23 2.84 -4.12 36.14
N GLN A 24 2.59 -4.98 37.12
CA GLN A 24 1.75 -4.58 38.24
C GLN A 24 2.45 -3.41 38.94
N PRO A 25 1.75 -2.34 39.24
CA PRO A 25 2.35 -1.29 40.04
C PRO A 25 2.70 -1.88 41.40
N LEU A 26 3.97 -1.79 41.77
CA LEU A 26 4.47 -2.09 43.13
C LEU A 26 3.56 -1.41 44.14
N GLY A 27 3.05 -2.18 45.08
CA GLY A 27 2.04 -1.83 46.04
C GLY A 27 2.36 -0.50 46.78
N ALA A 28 1.42 0.40 46.70
CA ALA A 28 1.34 1.54 47.58
C ALA A 28 0.73 1.10 48.92
N ALA A 29 1.42 1.37 50.01
CA ALA A 29 0.97 1.15 51.36
C ALA A 29 -0.34 1.91 51.66
N PRO A 30 -1.19 1.43 52.60
CA PRO A 30 -2.45 2.08 52.91
C PRO A 30 -2.23 3.31 53.79
N GLY A 31 -2.29 4.49 53.17
CA GLY A 31 -2.33 5.76 53.85
C GLY A 31 -3.63 6.47 53.57
N GLY A 32 -4.57 6.39 54.48
CA GLY A 32 -5.82 7.10 54.38
C GLY A 32 -5.63 8.60 54.36
N ARG A 33 -6.18 9.25 53.33
CA ARG A 33 -6.46 10.69 53.32
C ARG A 33 -7.89 10.93 52.86
N ALA A 34 -8.60 11.69 53.70
CA ALA A 34 -9.94 12.15 53.51
C ALA A 34 -10.04 12.93 52.18
N THR A 35 -11.09 12.66 51.42
CA THR A 35 -11.51 13.44 50.26
C THR A 35 -11.95 14.84 50.69
N PRO A 36 -11.41 15.93 50.10
CA PRO A 36 -11.97 17.25 50.27
C PRO A 36 -13.32 17.37 49.59
N PRO A 37 -14.21 18.24 50.08
CA PRO A 37 -15.57 18.38 49.52
C PRO A 37 -15.49 18.92 48.08
N MET A 38 -16.31 18.38 47.20
CA MET A 38 -16.49 18.90 45.84
C MET A 38 -17.04 20.33 45.91
N VAL A 39 -16.27 21.26 45.39
CA VAL A 39 -16.74 22.64 45.12
C VAL A 39 -17.52 22.57 43.82
N GLU A 40 -18.81 22.81 43.89
CA GLU A 40 -19.73 22.96 42.76
C GLU A 40 -19.33 24.21 41.97
N VAL A 41 -18.65 24.06 40.84
CA VAL A 41 -18.31 25.17 39.94
C VAL A 41 -19.52 25.39 39.05
N ALA A 42 -20.19 26.57 39.23
CA ALA A 42 -21.28 26.96 38.36
C ALA A 42 -20.84 26.97 36.89
N PRO A 43 -21.71 26.55 35.94
CA PRO A 43 -21.39 26.57 34.53
C PRO A 43 -21.14 28.00 34.08
N PRO A 44 -20.15 28.29 33.20
CA PRO A 44 -19.94 29.62 32.68
C PRO A 44 -21.17 30.10 31.89
N PRO A 45 -21.51 31.40 31.92
CA PRO A 45 -22.65 31.94 31.20
C PRO A 45 -22.50 31.68 29.68
N ALA A 46 -23.57 31.28 29.02
CA ALA A 46 -23.60 31.05 27.60
C ALA A 46 -23.16 32.31 26.83
N ALA A 47 -22.09 32.19 26.03
CA ALA A 47 -21.58 33.27 25.22
C ALA A 47 -22.65 33.67 24.18
N THR A 48 -22.90 34.95 24.05
CA THR A 48 -23.85 35.49 23.07
C THR A 48 -23.24 35.42 21.66
N PHE A 49 -24.10 35.26 20.65
CA PHE A 49 -23.71 35.14 19.24
C PHE A 49 -22.77 36.25 18.74
N THR A 50 -22.80 37.43 19.39
CA THR A 50 -21.97 38.60 19.07
C THR A 50 -20.53 38.49 19.56
N GLU A 51 -20.24 37.66 20.56
CA GLU A 51 -18.88 37.43 21.06
C GLU A 51 -18.12 36.38 20.27
N ILE A 52 -18.84 35.45 19.63
CA ILE A 52 -18.27 34.42 18.74
C ILE A 52 -17.72 35.05 17.45
N SER A 53 -18.35 36.14 16.98
CA SER A 53 -17.97 36.86 15.76
C SER A 53 -16.71 37.72 15.91
N LYS A 54 -16.24 37.94 17.13
CA LYS A 54 -15.02 38.77 17.43
C LYS A 54 -13.78 37.96 17.71
N ARG A 55 -13.89 36.63 17.83
CA ARG A 55 -12.70 35.76 17.85
C ARG A 55 -12.24 35.57 16.42
N GLY A 56 -11.06 36.10 16.15
CA GLY A 56 -10.47 36.19 14.83
C GLY A 56 -10.74 34.98 13.94
N THR A 57 -10.81 35.22 12.65
CA THR A 57 -10.95 34.24 11.60
C THR A 57 -10.20 32.97 11.97
N ALA A 58 -10.92 31.85 12.09
CA ALA A 58 -10.29 30.54 12.16
C ALA A 58 -9.23 30.50 11.04
N PRO A 59 -8.00 30.02 11.31
CA PRO A 59 -7.06 29.81 10.23
C PRO A 59 -7.79 29.06 9.13
N ASP A 60 -7.64 29.54 7.90
CA ASP A 60 -8.21 28.86 6.74
C ASP A 60 -7.96 27.36 6.92
N PRO A 61 -8.96 26.49 6.74
CA PRO A 61 -8.78 25.08 6.87
C PRO A 61 -7.59 24.74 5.98
N VAL A 62 -6.50 24.27 6.58
CA VAL A 62 -5.37 23.71 5.83
C VAL A 62 -6.02 22.75 4.84
N PRO A 63 -5.90 22.97 3.53
CA PRO A 63 -6.54 22.10 2.56
C PRO A 63 -6.11 20.68 2.92
N ALA A 64 -7.10 19.85 3.27
CA ALA A 64 -6.84 18.43 3.48
C ALA A 64 -6.06 18.00 2.27
N LYS A 65 -4.84 17.46 2.45
CA LYS A 65 -4.03 16.94 1.35
C LYS A 65 -4.91 15.94 0.62
N THR A 66 -5.51 16.38 -0.48
CA THR A 66 -6.31 15.52 -1.32
C THR A 66 -5.33 14.54 -1.91
N GLU A 67 -5.44 13.29 -1.52
CA GLU A 67 -4.73 12.23 -2.22
C GLU A 67 -5.01 12.39 -3.73
N PRO A 68 -4.01 12.24 -4.58
CA PRO A 68 -4.17 12.54 -6.01
C PRO A 68 -5.28 11.66 -6.59
N SER A 69 -6.39 12.28 -6.99
CA SER A 69 -7.42 11.65 -7.81
C SER A 69 -6.80 11.21 -9.14
N PRO A 70 -7.32 10.19 -9.83
CA PRO A 70 -6.75 9.79 -11.10
C PRO A 70 -6.70 10.98 -12.05
N ARG A 71 -5.61 11.12 -12.81
CA ARG A 71 -5.55 12.10 -13.88
C ARG A 71 -6.52 11.70 -14.99
N LEU A 72 -7.42 12.61 -15.33
CA LEU A 72 -8.36 12.46 -16.44
C LEU A 72 -8.11 13.60 -17.43
N PHE A 73 -7.85 13.27 -18.67
CA PHE A 73 -7.57 14.27 -19.71
C PHE A 73 -7.87 13.71 -21.11
N LEU A 74 -8.03 14.63 -22.08
CA LEU A 74 -8.30 14.29 -23.47
C LEU A 74 -7.01 14.20 -24.29
N SER A 75 -7.02 13.34 -25.31
CA SER A 75 -6.05 13.40 -26.42
C SER A 75 -6.17 14.71 -27.18
N ALA A 76 -5.11 15.06 -27.90
CA ALA A 76 -5.08 16.30 -28.70
C ALA A 76 -6.16 16.36 -29.78
N ASP A 77 -6.57 15.22 -30.33
CA ASP A 77 -7.65 15.09 -31.32
C ASP A 77 -9.05 15.06 -30.68
N GLY A 78 -9.13 14.93 -29.35
CA GLY A 78 -10.39 14.84 -28.60
C GLY A 78 -11.12 13.50 -28.75
N GLU A 79 -10.46 12.46 -29.26
CA GLU A 79 -11.10 11.15 -29.50
C GLU A 79 -10.86 10.14 -28.37
N THR A 80 -9.88 10.40 -27.48
CA THR A 80 -9.55 9.50 -26.36
C THR A 80 -9.61 10.22 -25.03
N ILE A 81 -10.26 9.63 -24.04
CA ILE A 81 -10.12 9.97 -22.63
C ILE A 81 -9.05 9.06 -22.02
N TYR A 82 -8.04 9.65 -21.36
CA TYR A 82 -7.07 8.92 -20.56
C TYR A 82 -7.51 8.91 -19.09
N LEU A 83 -7.52 7.74 -18.49
CA LEU A 83 -7.68 7.53 -17.05
C LEU A 83 -6.39 6.93 -16.51
N VAL A 84 -5.61 7.74 -15.78
CA VAL A 84 -4.28 7.36 -15.28
C VAL A 84 -4.23 7.52 -13.76
N GLY A 85 -3.98 6.45 -13.04
CA GLY A 85 -3.88 6.44 -11.57
C GLY A 85 -4.99 5.68 -10.88
N GLU A 86 -5.08 5.83 -9.55
CA GLU A 86 -6.04 5.13 -8.72
C GLU A 86 -7.46 5.72 -8.85
N ILE A 87 -8.46 4.85 -8.95
CA ILE A 87 -9.87 5.23 -9.05
C ILE A 87 -10.37 5.64 -7.68
N ARG A 88 -10.75 6.92 -7.52
CA ARG A 88 -11.15 7.53 -6.24
C ARG A 88 -12.55 8.16 -6.33
N GLY A 89 -13.04 8.70 -5.22
CA GLY A 89 -14.42 9.11 -5.03
C GLY A 89 -14.95 10.25 -5.90
N ASP A 90 -14.12 10.90 -6.72
CA ASP A 90 -14.52 11.94 -7.66
C ASP A 90 -14.35 11.54 -9.14
N THR A 91 -13.87 10.31 -9.37
CA THR A 91 -13.52 9.81 -10.71
C THR A 91 -14.71 9.86 -11.67
N PHE A 92 -15.86 9.40 -11.23
CA PHE A 92 -17.08 9.38 -12.04
C PHE A 92 -17.52 10.79 -12.46
N LEU A 93 -17.61 11.72 -11.52
CA LEU A 93 -18.06 13.09 -11.81
C LEU A 93 -17.13 13.79 -12.79
N ARG A 94 -15.83 13.63 -12.63
CA ARG A 94 -14.82 14.21 -13.51
C ARG A 94 -14.83 13.55 -14.89
N PHE A 95 -15.03 12.23 -14.94
CA PHE A 95 -15.12 11.51 -16.20
C PHE A 95 -16.36 11.92 -16.99
N ASP A 96 -17.52 12.03 -16.33
CA ASP A 96 -18.78 12.47 -16.94
C ASP A 96 -18.68 13.90 -17.47
N ALA A 97 -18.14 14.83 -16.66
CA ALA A 97 -17.91 16.21 -17.11
C ALA A 97 -17.00 16.29 -18.33
N LEU A 98 -15.92 15.48 -18.36
CA LEU A 98 -15.01 15.43 -19.49
C LEU A 98 -15.69 14.86 -20.74
N LEU A 99 -16.47 13.80 -20.59
CA LEU A 99 -17.21 13.17 -21.67
C LEU A 99 -18.28 14.12 -22.27
N LEU A 100 -18.99 14.87 -21.42
CA LEU A 100 -19.94 15.88 -21.87
C LEU A 100 -19.30 17.01 -22.66
N SER A 101 -18.06 17.37 -22.34
CA SER A 101 -17.30 18.41 -23.04
C SER A 101 -16.66 17.94 -24.36
N ALA A 102 -16.60 16.62 -24.60
CA ALA A 102 -15.86 16.02 -25.69
C ALA A 102 -16.69 15.01 -26.50
N PRO A 103 -17.59 15.49 -27.36
CA PRO A 103 -18.53 14.63 -28.10
C PRO A 103 -17.87 13.71 -29.14
N LYS A 104 -16.59 13.90 -29.42
CA LYS A 104 -15.83 13.06 -30.38
C LYS A 104 -15.19 11.83 -29.74
N VAL A 105 -15.27 11.68 -28.42
CA VAL A 105 -14.65 10.56 -27.71
C VAL A 105 -15.20 9.23 -28.19
N LYS A 106 -14.29 8.34 -28.55
CA LYS A 106 -14.55 6.96 -29.00
C LYS A 106 -13.90 5.91 -28.11
N THR A 107 -12.82 6.30 -27.41
CA THR A 107 -11.94 5.38 -26.68
C THR A 107 -11.66 5.90 -25.29
N VAL A 108 -11.57 4.98 -24.33
CA VAL A 108 -11.00 5.23 -22.99
C VAL A 108 -9.71 4.45 -22.87
N SER A 109 -8.61 5.16 -22.72
CA SER A 109 -7.30 4.57 -22.44
C SER A 109 -7.12 4.46 -20.93
N LEU A 110 -6.87 3.24 -20.46
CA LEU A 110 -6.84 2.87 -19.06
C LEU A 110 -5.42 2.55 -18.62
N ALA A 111 -5.00 3.17 -17.52
CA ALA A 111 -3.73 2.94 -16.87
C ALA A 111 -3.90 3.08 -15.35
N SER A 112 -4.39 2.01 -14.69
CA SER A 112 -4.87 2.08 -13.31
C SER A 112 -4.64 0.80 -12.53
N VAL A 113 -4.25 0.91 -11.25
CA VAL A 113 -4.20 -0.23 -10.30
C VAL A 113 -5.59 -0.62 -9.78
N GLY A 114 -6.62 0.15 -10.11
CA GLY A 114 -7.94 -0.02 -9.56
C GLY A 114 -8.28 1.03 -8.51
N GLY A 115 -8.98 0.66 -7.47
CA GLY A 115 -9.46 1.54 -6.41
C GLY A 115 -10.93 1.29 -6.07
N LEU A 116 -11.75 2.34 -5.97
CA LEU A 116 -13.14 2.23 -5.55
C LEU A 116 -14.01 1.53 -6.59
N VAL A 117 -14.52 0.36 -6.23
CA VAL A 117 -15.37 -0.49 -7.09
C VAL A 117 -16.63 0.24 -7.55
N LEU A 118 -17.23 1.08 -6.69
CA LEU A 118 -18.41 1.86 -7.04
C LEU A 118 -18.12 2.90 -8.13
N GLU A 119 -17.04 3.66 -7.98
CA GLU A 119 -16.63 4.66 -8.96
C GLU A 119 -16.36 4.02 -10.32
N ALA A 120 -15.62 2.90 -10.32
CA ALA A 120 -15.37 2.12 -11.53
C ALA A 120 -16.67 1.63 -12.21
N ARG A 121 -17.65 1.18 -11.41
CA ARG A 121 -18.97 0.78 -11.92
C ARG A 121 -19.71 1.91 -12.59
N LEU A 122 -19.68 3.11 -12.00
CA LEU A 122 -20.34 4.29 -12.55
C LEU A 122 -19.67 4.73 -13.86
N VAL A 123 -18.34 4.77 -13.90
CA VAL A 123 -17.58 5.03 -15.14
C VAL A 123 -17.87 3.96 -16.20
N ALA A 124 -17.89 2.69 -15.83
CA ALA A 124 -18.22 1.58 -16.72
C ALA A 124 -19.64 1.70 -17.31
N ALA A 125 -20.58 2.25 -16.54
CA ALA A 125 -21.93 2.52 -17.06
C ALA A 125 -21.93 3.60 -18.16
N LEU A 126 -21.12 4.65 -18.00
CA LEU A 126 -20.91 5.68 -19.03
C LEU A 126 -20.24 5.11 -20.28
N VAL A 127 -19.19 4.30 -20.11
CA VAL A 127 -18.51 3.61 -21.22
C VAL A 127 -19.49 2.80 -22.05
N ARG A 128 -20.35 2.01 -21.40
CA ARG A 128 -21.39 1.25 -22.09
C ARG A 128 -22.45 2.13 -22.75
N LYS A 129 -22.96 3.13 -22.03
CA LYS A 129 -23.99 4.05 -22.52
C LYS A 129 -23.55 4.75 -23.81
N HIS A 130 -22.29 5.17 -23.86
CA HIS A 130 -21.71 5.87 -25.00
C HIS A 130 -21.04 4.94 -26.01
N GLN A 131 -21.10 3.62 -25.82
CA GLN A 131 -20.52 2.59 -26.69
C GLN A 131 -19.02 2.81 -26.95
N LEU A 132 -18.28 3.29 -25.94
CA LEU A 132 -16.86 3.55 -26.08
C LEU A 132 -16.06 2.25 -26.15
N SER A 133 -14.94 2.28 -26.85
CA SER A 133 -13.93 1.22 -26.79
C SER A 133 -13.02 1.46 -25.58
N THR A 134 -12.44 0.39 -25.05
CA THR A 134 -11.43 0.47 -23.99
C THR A 134 -10.09 -0.06 -24.46
N TYR A 135 -9.03 0.64 -24.09
CA TYR A 135 -7.67 0.32 -24.47
C TYR A 135 -6.76 0.30 -23.24
N VAL A 136 -5.89 -0.69 -23.12
CA VAL A 136 -4.88 -0.76 -22.07
C VAL A 136 -3.51 -0.84 -22.72
N GLU A 137 -2.72 0.21 -22.58
CA GLU A 137 -1.34 0.24 -23.10
C GLU A 137 -0.36 -0.51 -22.21
N PHE A 138 -0.53 -0.42 -20.88
CA PHE A 138 0.43 -0.96 -19.92
C PHE A 138 -0.21 -1.82 -18.85
N TYR A 139 -1.16 -1.27 -18.08
CA TYR A 139 -1.69 -1.94 -16.92
C TYR A 139 -3.09 -1.46 -16.53
N CYS A 140 -3.98 -2.42 -16.26
CA CYS A 140 -5.28 -2.16 -15.68
C CYS A 140 -5.66 -3.32 -14.74
N ALA A 141 -5.83 -3.04 -13.45
CA ALA A 141 -6.07 -4.07 -12.46
C ALA A 141 -7.25 -3.76 -11.53
N SER A 142 -7.74 -4.80 -10.84
CA SER A 142 -8.78 -4.68 -9.83
C SER A 142 -10.01 -3.93 -10.37
N ALA A 143 -10.51 -2.91 -9.67
CA ALA A 143 -11.67 -2.11 -10.11
C ALA A 143 -11.54 -1.53 -11.53
N CYS A 144 -10.32 -1.26 -12.03
CA CYS A 144 -10.08 -0.82 -13.41
C CYS A 144 -10.61 -1.82 -14.44
N THR A 145 -10.54 -3.12 -14.18
CA THR A 145 -11.01 -4.16 -15.09
C THR A 145 -12.52 -4.15 -15.33
N GLN A 146 -13.31 -3.54 -14.42
CA GLN A 146 -14.75 -3.30 -14.67
C GLN A 146 -14.96 -2.26 -15.76
N ILE A 147 -14.15 -1.19 -15.77
CA ILE A 147 -14.21 -0.16 -16.80
C ILE A 147 -13.78 -0.79 -18.13
N PHE A 148 -12.68 -1.56 -18.11
CA PHE A 148 -12.20 -2.29 -19.28
C PHE A 148 -13.27 -3.22 -19.85
N ALA A 149 -13.93 -4.01 -19.01
CA ALA A 149 -15.00 -4.95 -19.39
C ALA A 149 -16.21 -4.26 -20.03
N ALA A 150 -16.42 -2.97 -19.77
CA ALA A 150 -17.54 -2.20 -20.32
C ALA A 150 -17.32 -1.76 -21.78
N GLY A 151 -16.10 -1.87 -22.30
CA GLY A 151 -15.76 -1.45 -23.66
C GLY A 151 -16.48 -2.26 -24.74
N ARG A 152 -16.97 -1.57 -25.79
CA ARG A 152 -17.50 -2.21 -27.00
C ARG A 152 -16.41 -3.06 -27.67
N GLU A 153 -15.24 -2.49 -27.87
CA GLU A 153 -14.00 -3.19 -28.13
C GLU A 153 -13.12 -3.12 -26.89
N ARG A 154 -12.51 -4.23 -26.55
CA ARG A 154 -11.62 -4.36 -25.41
C ARG A 154 -10.23 -4.72 -25.93
N VAL A 155 -9.40 -3.71 -26.07
CA VAL A 155 -8.09 -3.82 -26.72
C VAL A 155 -6.98 -3.87 -25.69
N LEU A 156 -6.15 -4.90 -25.77
CA LEU A 156 -4.97 -5.04 -24.93
C LEU A 156 -3.72 -4.74 -25.77
N GLY A 157 -2.91 -3.78 -25.33
CA GLY A 157 -1.60 -3.48 -25.92
C GLY A 157 -0.64 -4.66 -25.83
N LYS A 158 0.40 -4.68 -26.68
CA LYS A 158 1.31 -5.81 -26.87
C LYS A 158 1.89 -6.35 -25.57
N ASP A 159 2.38 -5.48 -24.70
CA ASP A 159 3.02 -5.84 -23.43
C ASP A 159 2.15 -5.50 -22.21
N ALA A 160 0.90 -5.15 -22.45
CA ALA A 160 -0.03 -4.74 -21.41
C ALA A 160 -0.46 -5.93 -20.54
N LYS A 161 -0.81 -5.63 -19.30
CA LYS A 161 -1.28 -6.60 -18.32
C LYS A 161 -2.65 -6.20 -17.77
N LEU A 162 -3.52 -7.19 -17.64
CA LEU A 162 -4.74 -7.10 -16.85
C LEU A 162 -4.55 -7.87 -15.56
N GLY A 163 -4.89 -7.24 -14.43
CA GLY A 163 -4.74 -7.85 -13.11
C GLY A 163 -6.10 -8.07 -12.44
N PHE A 164 -6.32 -9.28 -11.94
CA PHE A 164 -7.60 -9.69 -11.37
C PHE A 164 -7.42 -10.24 -9.95
N HIS A 165 -8.32 -9.87 -9.08
CA HIS A 165 -8.52 -10.43 -7.74
C HIS A 165 -9.95 -10.16 -7.27
N GLN A 166 -10.37 -10.83 -6.20
CA GLN A 166 -11.67 -10.56 -5.59
C GLN A 166 -11.73 -9.16 -4.98
N GLY A 167 -12.92 -8.59 -4.95
CA GLY A 167 -13.19 -7.32 -4.27
C GLY A 167 -13.19 -7.48 -2.76
N VAL A 168 -12.84 -6.41 -2.04
CA VAL A 168 -12.94 -6.34 -0.60
C VAL A 168 -13.90 -5.25 -0.17
N SER A 169 -14.57 -5.50 0.95
CA SER A 169 -15.30 -4.49 1.69
C SER A 169 -14.46 -4.06 2.89
N ILE A 170 -14.35 -2.76 3.12
CA ILE A 170 -13.70 -2.21 4.31
C ILE A 170 -14.82 -1.91 5.30
N GLY A 171 -14.84 -2.60 6.44
CA GLY A 171 -15.78 -2.34 7.53
C GLY A 171 -15.52 -0.98 8.19
N SER A 172 -16.51 -0.48 8.93
CA SER A 172 -16.37 0.76 9.72
C SER A 172 -15.28 0.65 10.82
N ASP A 173 -14.83 -0.56 11.14
CA ASP A 173 -13.72 -0.87 12.05
C ASP A 173 -12.35 -0.89 11.33
N GLY A 174 -12.30 -0.56 10.04
CA GLY A 174 -11.11 -0.58 9.21
C GLY A 174 -10.62 -1.98 8.83
N LYS A 175 -11.37 -3.04 9.20
CA LYS A 175 -11.01 -4.40 8.82
C LYS A 175 -11.50 -4.70 7.40
N THR A 176 -10.64 -5.30 6.62
CA THR A 176 -11.01 -5.84 5.31
C THR A 176 -11.69 -7.19 5.49
N GLY A 177 -12.82 -7.39 4.83
CA GLY A 177 -13.55 -8.64 4.79
C GLY A 177 -13.90 -8.98 3.35
N THR A 178 -13.74 -10.25 2.97
CA THR A 178 -14.33 -10.77 1.74
C THR A 178 -15.81 -11.03 2.04
N SER A 179 -16.71 -10.17 1.59
CA SER A 179 -18.12 -10.45 1.79
C SER A 179 -18.73 -10.98 0.50
N ASP A 180 -18.88 -12.31 0.44
CA ASP A 180 -19.90 -12.94 -0.39
C ASP A 180 -21.29 -12.84 0.28
N ALA A 181 -21.39 -12.07 1.36
CA ALA A 181 -22.51 -12.07 2.27
C ALA A 181 -23.69 -11.26 1.74
N VAL A 182 -24.44 -11.87 0.83
CA VAL A 182 -25.90 -11.67 0.80
C VAL A 182 -26.57 -12.20 2.12
N THR A 183 -25.82 -12.87 2.99
CA THR A 183 -26.35 -13.51 4.19
C THR A 183 -26.34 -12.63 5.44
N ASP A 184 -25.60 -11.55 5.49
CA ASP A 184 -25.62 -10.65 6.63
C ASP A 184 -26.47 -9.41 6.33
N ARG A 185 -27.71 -9.43 6.74
CA ARG A 185 -28.72 -8.35 6.59
C ARG A 185 -28.37 -7.04 7.32
N LYS A 186 -27.19 -6.89 7.85
CA LYS A 186 -26.64 -5.59 8.26
C LYS A 186 -25.99 -4.95 7.04
N LEU A 187 -26.75 -4.07 6.39
CA LEU A 187 -26.27 -3.20 5.33
C LEU A 187 -24.95 -2.54 5.78
N SER A 188 -23.83 -3.10 5.34
CA SER A 188 -22.54 -2.42 5.44
C SER A 188 -22.59 -1.19 4.53
N PRO A 189 -22.02 -0.02 4.92
CA PRO A 189 -21.90 1.16 4.05
C PRO A 189 -21.20 0.88 2.71
N THR A 190 -20.54 -0.27 2.59
CA THR A 190 -19.84 -0.73 1.39
C THR A 190 -20.73 -1.48 0.40
N THR A 191 -22.00 -1.74 0.73
CA THR A 191 -22.95 -2.31 -0.23
C THR A 191 -23.71 -1.20 -0.95
N VAL A 192 -23.49 -1.09 -2.26
CA VAL A 192 -24.27 -0.18 -3.11
C VAL A 192 -25.45 -0.96 -3.67
N PHE A 193 -26.65 -0.51 -3.38
CA PHE A 193 -27.90 -1.20 -3.79
C PHE A 193 -27.97 -2.67 -3.36
N GLY A 194 -27.38 -3.02 -2.20
CA GLY A 194 -27.42 -4.38 -1.68
C GLY A 194 -26.45 -5.37 -2.38
N LEU A 195 -25.55 -4.88 -3.24
CA LEU A 195 -24.55 -5.69 -3.91
C LEU A 195 -23.19 -5.59 -3.20
N SER A 196 -22.54 -6.72 -2.99
CA SER A 196 -21.14 -6.76 -2.55
C SER A 196 -20.19 -6.29 -3.66
N ALA A 197 -18.94 -5.99 -3.30
CA ALA A 197 -17.89 -5.70 -4.28
C ALA A 197 -17.72 -6.86 -5.26
N ASN A 198 -17.77 -8.11 -4.79
CA ASN A 198 -17.66 -9.32 -5.62
C ASN A 198 -18.85 -9.48 -6.55
N ASP A 199 -20.09 -9.25 -6.08
CA ASP A 199 -21.26 -9.30 -6.96
C ASP A 199 -21.16 -8.24 -8.08
N THR A 200 -20.69 -7.05 -7.73
CA THR A 200 -20.50 -5.97 -8.70
C THR A 200 -19.49 -6.36 -9.79
N LEU A 201 -18.38 -7.02 -9.40
CA LEU A 201 -17.40 -7.55 -10.35
C LEU A 201 -17.97 -8.68 -11.20
N ARG A 202 -18.64 -9.66 -10.59
CA ARG A 202 -19.29 -10.78 -11.30
C ARG A 202 -20.27 -10.27 -12.37
N TYR A 203 -21.16 -9.36 -12.01
CA TYR A 203 -22.12 -8.77 -12.96
C TYR A 203 -21.44 -8.02 -14.09
N ALA A 204 -20.39 -7.27 -13.79
CA ALA A 204 -19.63 -6.56 -14.83
C ALA A 204 -19.02 -7.52 -15.85
N TYR A 205 -18.39 -8.61 -15.39
CA TYR A 205 -17.73 -9.59 -16.25
C TYR A 205 -18.74 -10.48 -16.99
N GLN A 206 -19.82 -10.91 -16.34
CA GLN A 206 -20.90 -11.65 -16.98
C GLN A 206 -21.55 -10.81 -18.08
N GLY A 207 -21.86 -9.54 -17.79
CA GLY A 207 -22.42 -8.61 -18.76
C GLY A 207 -21.50 -8.29 -19.94
N ALA A 208 -20.18 -8.47 -19.77
CA ALA A 208 -19.18 -8.36 -20.83
C ALA A 208 -18.96 -9.65 -21.64
N GLY A 209 -19.61 -10.75 -21.24
CA GLY A 209 -19.50 -12.05 -21.90
C GLY A 209 -18.25 -12.85 -21.57
N PHE A 210 -17.59 -12.57 -20.42
CA PHE A 210 -16.45 -13.38 -19.98
C PHE A 210 -16.93 -14.81 -19.66
N LYS A 211 -16.09 -15.80 -19.95
CA LYS A 211 -16.41 -17.20 -19.60
C LYS A 211 -16.55 -17.36 -18.09
N GLN A 212 -17.55 -18.13 -17.65
CA GLN A 212 -17.83 -18.35 -16.23
C GLN A 212 -16.63 -18.91 -15.48
N SER A 213 -15.89 -19.85 -16.07
CA SER A 213 -14.67 -20.43 -15.47
C SER A 213 -13.58 -19.40 -15.18
N PHE A 214 -13.47 -18.37 -16.01
CA PHE A 214 -12.55 -17.26 -15.78
C PHE A 214 -13.03 -16.39 -14.59
N ILE A 215 -14.34 -16.09 -14.56
CA ILE A 215 -14.94 -15.31 -13.47
C ILE A 215 -14.75 -16.04 -12.13
N ASP A 216 -15.00 -17.35 -12.10
CA ASP A 216 -14.83 -18.17 -10.89
C ASP A 216 -13.37 -18.16 -10.41
N ARG A 217 -12.41 -18.22 -11.33
CA ARG A 217 -10.99 -18.09 -11.00
C ARG A 217 -10.65 -16.72 -10.43
N VAL A 218 -11.18 -15.62 -10.99
CA VAL A 218 -11.00 -14.27 -10.44
C VAL A 218 -11.49 -14.19 -8.99
N MET A 219 -12.68 -14.76 -8.72
CA MET A 219 -13.27 -14.75 -7.38
C MET A 219 -12.53 -15.66 -6.36
N ALA A 220 -11.67 -16.55 -6.84
CA ALA A 220 -10.84 -17.39 -6.00
C ALA A 220 -9.45 -16.77 -5.70
N VAL A 221 -9.12 -15.63 -6.32
CA VAL A 221 -7.86 -14.91 -6.07
C VAL A 221 -8.04 -14.02 -4.86
N ASP A 222 -7.25 -14.22 -3.82
CA ASP A 222 -7.28 -13.39 -2.61
C ASP A 222 -6.99 -11.91 -2.93
N HIS A 223 -7.61 -11.03 -2.16
CA HIS A 223 -7.55 -9.59 -2.39
C HIS A 223 -6.16 -8.97 -2.25
N ASP A 224 -5.27 -9.60 -1.49
CA ASP A 224 -3.88 -9.21 -1.27
C ASP A 224 -2.92 -9.78 -2.33
N THR A 225 -3.44 -10.62 -3.21
CA THR A 225 -2.71 -11.17 -4.36
C THR A 225 -3.28 -10.64 -5.66
N MET A 226 -2.57 -10.86 -6.78
CA MET A 226 -3.00 -10.43 -8.09
C MET A 226 -2.71 -11.51 -9.11
N TRP A 227 -3.75 -12.01 -9.78
CA TRP A 227 -3.59 -12.89 -10.92
C TRP A 227 -3.43 -12.07 -12.20
N LEU A 228 -2.34 -12.33 -12.93
CA LEU A 228 -2.03 -11.72 -14.22
C LEU A 228 -2.14 -12.79 -15.31
N PRO A 229 -3.31 -12.99 -15.91
CA PRO A 229 -3.48 -13.96 -16.96
C PRO A 229 -2.67 -13.59 -18.22
N THR A 230 -2.24 -14.60 -18.95
CA THR A 230 -1.59 -14.44 -20.24
C THR A 230 -2.56 -13.88 -21.29
N THR A 231 -2.03 -13.26 -22.34
CA THR A 231 -2.85 -12.77 -23.47
C THR A 231 -3.69 -13.90 -24.10
N GLN A 232 -3.16 -15.13 -24.11
CA GLN A 232 -3.89 -16.29 -24.60
C GLN A 232 -5.08 -16.64 -23.69
N GLU A 233 -4.87 -16.73 -22.37
CA GLU A 233 -5.96 -16.97 -21.40
C GLU A 233 -7.05 -15.90 -21.51
N LEU A 234 -6.65 -14.62 -21.70
CA LEU A 234 -7.60 -13.51 -21.87
C LEU A 234 -8.43 -13.63 -23.16
N ARG A 235 -7.84 -14.08 -24.27
CA ARG A 235 -8.56 -14.37 -25.52
C ARG A 235 -9.52 -15.54 -25.36
N GLU A 236 -9.04 -16.65 -24.83
CA GLU A 236 -9.82 -17.86 -24.61
C GLU A 236 -11.00 -17.61 -23.67
N ALA A 237 -10.83 -16.76 -22.68
CA ALA A 237 -11.88 -16.38 -21.75
C ALA A 237 -12.80 -15.25 -22.25
N GLN A 238 -12.59 -14.75 -23.48
CA GLN A 238 -13.35 -13.64 -24.07
C GLN A 238 -13.24 -12.32 -23.29
N VAL A 239 -12.16 -12.15 -22.54
CA VAL A 239 -11.88 -10.93 -21.78
C VAL A 239 -11.49 -9.79 -22.72
N ILE A 240 -10.65 -10.07 -23.70
CA ILE A 240 -10.25 -9.12 -24.74
C ILE A 240 -10.92 -9.47 -26.08
N THR A 241 -11.27 -8.45 -26.83
CA THR A 241 -11.77 -8.63 -28.22
C THR A 241 -10.59 -8.79 -29.19
N ARG A 242 -9.50 -8.10 -28.93
CA ARG A 242 -8.23 -8.23 -29.65
C ARG A 242 -7.03 -7.77 -28.83
N ALA A 243 -5.85 -8.20 -29.26
CA ALA A 243 -4.57 -7.66 -28.80
C ALA A 243 -3.99 -6.78 -29.92
N ALA A 244 -3.39 -5.66 -29.52
CA ALA A 244 -2.68 -4.76 -30.45
C ALA A 244 -1.22 -5.19 -30.56
N ASP A 245 -0.65 -5.06 -31.75
CA ASP A 245 0.76 -5.36 -32.00
C ASP A 245 1.66 -4.14 -31.85
N HIS A 246 1.08 -2.95 -31.79
CA HIS A 246 1.74 -1.66 -31.63
C HIS A 246 0.83 -0.70 -30.85
N PRO A 247 1.37 0.39 -30.28
CA PRO A 247 0.54 1.39 -29.60
C PRO A 247 -0.49 1.99 -30.55
N GLU A 248 -1.76 1.95 -30.14
CA GLU A 248 -2.88 2.46 -30.96
C GLU A 248 -3.38 3.82 -30.49
N VAL A 249 -3.05 4.18 -29.26
CA VAL A 249 -3.39 5.45 -28.65
C VAL A 249 -2.10 6.18 -28.32
N PRO A 250 -1.93 7.44 -28.74
CA PRO A 250 -0.73 8.21 -28.43
C PRO A 250 -0.48 8.27 -26.93
N VAL A 251 0.76 8.13 -26.51
CA VAL A 251 1.13 8.40 -25.10
C VAL A 251 0.96 9.89 -24.86
N PRO A 252 0.23 10.32 -23.81
CA PRO A 252 -0.01 11.73 -23.59
C PRO A 252 1.27 12.51 -23.35
N ALA A 253 1.36 13.73 -23.87
CA ALA A 253 2.49 14.61 -23.61
C ALA A 253 2.67 14.83 -22.11
N GLY A 254 3.91 14.78 -21.64
CA GLY A 254 4.26 14.95 -20.23
C GLY A 254 3.97 13.72 -19.34
N THR A 255 3.61 12.55 -19.90
CA THR A 255 3.61 11.28 -19.18
C THR A 255 4.89 10.50 -19.48
N LEU A 256 5.39 9.82 -18.43
CA LEU A 256 6.51 8.89 -18.61
C LEU A 256 5.98 7.58 -19.20
N SER A 257 6.69 7.01 -20.16
CA SER A 257 6.47 5.65 -20.60
C SER A 257 7.05 4.66 -19.58
N LEU A 258 6.55 3.42 -19.57
CA LEU A 258 7.14 2.35 -18.73
C LEU A 258 8.60 2.05 -19.14
N ALA A 259 8.92 2.20 -20.43
CA ALA A 259 10.27 2.05 -20.96
C ALA A 259 11.24 3.11 -20.38
N GLU A 260 10.80 4.36 -20.27
CA GLU A 260 11.59 5.43 -19.66
C GLU A 260 11.81 5.19 -18.17
N VAL A 261 10.78 4.77 -17.43
CA VAL A 261 10.92 4.38 -16.02
C VAL A 261 11.94 3.26 -15.87
N ARG A 262 11.84 2.21 -16.68
CA ARG A 262 12.79 1.10 -16.70
C ARG A 262 14.22 1.56 -17.00
N ALA A 263 14.40 2.39 -18.00
CA ALA A 263 15.72 2.90 -18.39
C ALA A 263 16.38 3.70 -17.27
N ARG A 264 15.62 4.48 -16.52
CA ARG A 264 16.13 5.27 -15.38
C ARG A 264 16.58 4.41 -14.19
N GLN A 265 16.02 3.20 -14.03
CA GLN A 265 16.41 2.26 -12.98
C GLN A 265 17.46 1.22 -13.45
N ALA A 266 17.85 1.25 -14.73
CA ALA A 266 18.67 0.21 -15.32
C ALA A 266 20.10 0.12 -14.74
N SER A 267 20.64 1.19 -14.15
CA SER A 267 21.97 1.22 -13.52
C SER A 267 21.94 0.91 -12.02
N ASP A 268 20.77 0.83 -11.41
CA ASP A 268 20.65 0.59 -9.98
C ASP A 268 20.82 -0.90 -9.64
N PRO A 269 21.75 -1.29 -8.74
CA PRO A 269 22.04 -2.68 -8.42
C PRO A 269 20.84 -3.44 -7.84
N LEU A 270 20.02 -2.81 -7.01
CA LEU A 270 18.82 -3.42 -6.43
C LEU A 270 17.82 -3.78 -7.52
N TRP A 271 17.53 -2.83 -8.42
CA TRP A 271 16.59 -3.02 -9.52
C TRP A 271 17.07 -4.06 -10.52
N GLN A 272 18.39 -4.10 -10.82
CA GLN A 272 18.99 -5.14 -11.66
C GLN A 272 18.84 -6.52 -11.05
N ALA A 273 19.15 -6.65 -9.75
CA ALA A 273 19.01 -7.92 -9.04
C ALA A 273 17.53 -8.36 -8.97
N ALA A 274 16.61 -7.43 -8.68
CA ALA A 274 15.18 -7.71 -8.68
C ALA A 274 14.69 -8.19 -10.05
N ALA A 275 15.10 -7.53 -11.14
CA ALA A 275 14.75 -7.93 -12.51
C ALA A 275 15.19 -9.37 -12.82
N THR A 276 16.34 -9.79 -12.29
CA THR A 276 16.92 -11.10 -12.54
C THR A 276 16.32 -12.21 -11.66
N TYR A 277 16.12 -11.92 -10.37
CA TYR A 277 15.85 -12.96 -9.37
C TYR A 277 14.42 -12.96 -8.84
N ILE A 278 13.70 -11.85 -8.94
CA ILE A 278 12.27 -11.68 -8.54
C ILE A 278 11.49 -10.90 -9.61
N PRO A 279 11.42 -11.41 -10.86
CA PRO A 279 10.89 -10.64 -12.00
C PRO A 279 9.44 -10.21 -11.85
N GLU A 280 8.61 -10.95 -11.14
CA GLU A 280 7.20 -10.59 -10.89
C GLU A 280 7.11 -9.35 -9.99
N GLN A 281 7.85 -9.32 -8.89
CA GLN A 281 7.89 -8.21 -7.95
C GLN A 281 8.57 -6.98 -8.57
N TYR A 282 9.61 -7.19 -9.38
CA TYR A 282 10.22 -6.15 -10.19
C TYR A 282 9.22 -5.52 -11.15
N ALA A 283 8.42 -6.32 -11.88
CA ALA A 283 7.40 -5.81 -12.78
C ALA A 283 6.34 -4.99 -12.01
N LYS A 284 5.89 -5.48 -10.86
CA LYS A 284 4.97 -4.76 -9.98
C LYS A 284 5.56 -3.42 -9.53
N ALA A 285 6.81 -3.42 -9.05
CA ALA A 285 7.49 -2.19 -8.61
C ALA A 285 7.61 -1.16 -9.75
N LEU A 286 7.97 -1.58 -10.97
CA LEU A 286 8.01 -0.68 -12.14
C LEU A 286 6.64 -0.08 -12.46
N ILE A 287 5.58 -0.88 -12.39
CA ILE A 287 4.21 -0.42 -12.63
C ILE A 287 3.80 0.59 -11.55
N ASP A 288 4.11 0.32 -10.28
CA ASP A 288 3.83 1.24 -9.17
C ASP A 288 4.55 2.58 -9.36
N VAL A 289 5.84 2.56 -9.75
CA VAL A 289 6.61 3.79 -10.07
C VAL A 289 5.95 4.55 -11.21
N TRP A 290 5.69 3.87 -12.32
CA TRP A 290 5.10 4.46 -13.51
C TRP A 290 3.76 5.12 -13.20
N MET A 291 2.91 4.41 -12.48
CA MET A 291 1.58 4.89 -12.12
C MET A 291 1.62 6.12 -11.23
N ARG A 292 2.43 6.07 -10.16
CA ARG A 292 2.55 7.18 -9.20
C ARG A 292 3.15 8.41 -9.86
N ALA A 293 4.22 8.25 -10.64
CA ALA A 293 4.85 9.34 -11.37
C ALA A 293 3.89 10.02 -12.36
N ASN A 294 2.99 9.26 -12.98
CA ASN A 294 1.98 9.79 -13.88
C ASN A 294 0.70 10.27 -13.17
N SER A 295 0.57 10.05 -11.86
CA SER A 295 -0.60 10.45 -11.06
C SER A 295 -0.36 11.69 -10.18
N GLY A 296 0.73 12.42 -10.40
CA GLY A 296 1.03 13.68 -9.73
C GLY A 296 2.12 13.61 -8.65
N ASN A 297 2.66 12.43 -8.35
CA ASN A 297 3.84 12.31 -7.49
C ASN A 297 5.10 12.68 -8.27
N THR A 298 6.13 13.14 -7.56
CA THR A 298 7.45 13.29 -8.18
C THR A 298 8.03 11.92 -8.56
N LEU A 299 8.91 11.87 -9.55
CA LEU A 299 9.56 10.63 -9.93
C LEU A 299 10.36 10.02 -8.76
N THR A 300 11.03 10.86 -7.97
CA THR A 300 11.80 10.41 -6.79
C THR A 300 10.90 9.74 -5.76
N GLN A 301 9.76 10.34 -5.39
CA GLN A 301 8.77 9.72 -4.50
C GLN A 301 8.30 8.38 -5.06
N SER A 302 7.98 8.35 -6.35
CA SER A 302 7.49 7.15 -7.03
C SER A 302 8.53 6.02 -7.02
N VAL A 303 9.80 6.33 -7.27
CA VAL A 303 10.92 5.37 -7.21
C VAL A 303 11.12 4.82 -5.81
N ASN A 304 11.02 5.65 -4.77
CA ASN A 304 11.09 5.20 -3.39
C ASN A 304 9.98 4.18 -3.04
N TRP A 305 8.77 4.38 -3.55
CA TRP A 305 7.70 3.39 -3.41
C TRP A 305 8.02 2.06 -4.10
N GLY A 306 8.48 2.11 -5.34
CA GLY A 306 8.89 0.90 -6.07
C GLY A 306 10.04 0.17 -5.38
N ARG A 307 11.06 0.94 -4.88
CA ARG A 307 12.14 0.42 -4.04
C ARG A 307 11.60 -0.32 -2.81
N ASN A 308 10.67 0.29 -2.08
CA ASN A 308 10.06 -0.33 -0.91
C ASN A 308 9.31 -1.63 -1.26
N THR A 309 8.66 -1.69 -2.42
CA THR A 309 8.03 -2.93 -2.93
C THR A 309 9.06 -4.05 -3.13
N ILE A 310 10.22 -3.73 -3.72
CA ILE A 310 11.33 -4.68 -3.92
C ILE A 310 11.92 -5.14 -2.59
N ILE A 311 12.23 -4.21 -1.68
CA ILE A 311 12.78 -4.51 -0.35
C ILE A 311 11.83 -5.42 0.44
N SER A 312 10.53 -5.12 0.41
CA SER A 312 9.51 -5.94 1.09
C SER A 312 9.49 -7.37 0.58
N ALA A 313 9.52 -7.54 -0.74
CA ALA A 313 9.56 -8.86 -1.37
C ALA A 313 10.85 -9.64 -1.03
N GLY A 314 11.93 -8.92 -0.72
CA GLY A 314 13.20 -9.50 -0.32
C GLY A 314 13.30 -9.88 1.17
N THR A 315 12.41 -9.36 2.02
CA THR A 315 12.47 -9.58 3.47
C THR A 315 12.44 -11.07 3.87
N PRO A 316 11.55 -11.93 3.31
CA PRO A 316 11.57 -13.35 3.60
C PRO A 316 12.86 -14.05 3.12
N LEU A 317 13.47 -13.54 2.06
CA LEU A 317 14.75 -14.03 1.54
C LEU A 317 15.91 -13.63 2.45
N LEU A 318 15.89 -12.40 2.98
CA LEU A 318 16.85 -11.91 3.97
C LEU A 318 16.82 -12.77 5.25
N ALA A 319 15.64 -13.12 5.75
CA ALA A 319 15.49 -14.01 6.90
C ALA A 319 16.20 -15.37 6.70
N ARG A 320 16.36 -15.82 5.46
CA ARG A 320 17.00 -17.07 5.05
C ARG A 320 18.43 -16.91 4.56
N SER A 321 19.02 -15.73 4.67
CA SER A 321 20.40 -15.45 4.27
C SER A 321 21.40 -16.09 5.25
N ASN A 322 22.65 -16.23 4.80
CA ASN A 322 23.75 -16.64 5.68
C ASN A 322 23.98 -15.63 6.81
N ASP A 323 24.66 -16.07 7.86
CA ASP A 323 24.87 -15.26 9.08
C ASP A 323 25.66 -13.98 8.81
N LEU A 324 26.62 -13.99 7.88
CA LEU A 324 27.40 -12.81 7.53
C LEU A 324 26.54 -11.72 6.88
N THR A 325 25.71 -12.07 5.92
CA THR A 325 24.79 -11.12 5.25
C THR A 325 23.76 -10.58 6.24
N LEU A 326 23.21 -11.47 7.07
CA LEU A 326 22.23 -11.10 8.09
C LEU A 326 22.85 -10.16 9.15
N ASP A 327 24.08 -10.42 9.58
CA ASP A 327 24.80 -9.58 10.55
C ASP A 327 25.08 -8.19 10.01
N ARG A 328 25.53 -8.10 8.75
CA ARG A 328 25.74 -6.82 8.08
C ARG A 328 24.44 -5.99 7.99
N MET A 329 23.34 -6.64 7.64
CA MET A 329 22.04 -5.97 7.54
C MET A 329 21.55 -5.50 8.92
N LEU A 330 21.68 -6.34 9.96
CA LEU A 330 21.36 -5.96 11.32
C LEU A 330 22.20 -4.75 11.78
N SER A 331 23.51 -4.78 11.55
CA SER A 331 24.40 -3.68 11.90
C SER A 331 24.01 -2.39 11.19
N LEU A 332 23.66 -2.45 9.89
CA LEU A 332 23.21 -1.30 9.12
C LEU A 332 21.94 -0.69 9.72
N TYR A 333 20.92 -1.50 10.03
CA TYR A 333 19.69 -1.02 10.66
C TYR A 333 19.91 -0.48 12.08
N ALA A 334 20.80 -1.10 12.85
CA ALA A 334 21.15 -0.63 14.18
C ALA A 334 21.92 0.72 14.13
N ASP A 335 22.80 0.92 13.13
CA ASP A 335 23.50 2.18 12.92
C ASP A 335 22.53 3.31 12.55
N LEU A 336 21.57 3.05 11.68
CA LEU A 336 20.49 4.00 11.39
C LEU A 336 19.70 4.33 12.66
N GLY A 337 19.32 3.31 13.45
CA GLY A 337 18.60 3.53 14.71
C GLY A 337 19.39 4.37 15.72
N ARG A 338 20.70 4.14 15.82
CA ARG A 338 21.60 4.96 16.66
C ARG A 338 21.66 6.41 16.16
N SER A 339 21.76 6.60 14.86
CA SER A 339 21.76 7.92 14.22
C SER A 339 20.44 8.67 14.46
N GLU A 340 19.30 8.02 14.23
CA GLU A 340 17.98 8.59 14.49
C GLU A 340 17.81 8.98 15.96
N ARG A 341 18.25 8.13 16.88
CA ARG A 341 18.23 8.43 18.32
C ARG A 341 19.06 9.67 18.64
N ALA A 342 20.28 9.76 18.12
CA ALA A 342 21.18 10.89 18.37
C ALA A 342 20.61 12.22 17.86
N ARG A 343 19.85 12.20 16.76
CA ARG A 343 19.17 13.35 16.16
C ARG A 343 17.80 13.65 16.77
N GLY A 344 17.32 12.83 17.70
CA GLY A 344 16.00 12.95 18.33
C GLY A 344 14.84 12.52 17.43
N TYR A 345 15.07 11.57 16.54
CA TYR A 345 14.10 10.93 15.64
C TYR A 345 13.37 11.91 14.69
N PRO A 346 14.10 12.66 13.85
CA PRO A 346 13.48 13.60 12.92
C PRO A 346 12.48 12.90 11.97
N THR A 347 12.81 11.69 11.50
CA THR A 347 11.94 10.88 10.63
C THR A 347 10.59 10.55 11.29
N CYS A 348 10.53 10.40 12.62
CA CYS A 348 9.28 10.08 13.32
C CYS A 348 8.42 11.31 13.64
N ARG A 349 8.94 12.51 13.45
CA ARG A 349 8.19 13.77 13.65
C ARG A 349 7.54 14.28 12.38
N GLN A 350 8.03 13.84 11.22
CA GLN A 350 7.42 14.17 9.94
C GLN A 350 6.08 13.45 9.83
N SER A 351 5.03 14.15 9.36
CA SER A 351 3.76 13.50 9.09
C SER A 351 3.98 12.45 7.99
N SER A 352 3.31 11.32 8.11
CA SER A 352 3.40 10.20 7.15
C SER A 352 3.06 10.58 5.71
N ASP A 353 2.50 11.77 5.51
CA ASP A 353 1.98 12.26 4.24
C ASP A 353 2.96 13.18 3.48
N GLU A 354 4.08 13.57 4.13
CA GLU A 354 5.15 14.35 3.52
C GLU A 354 6.35 13.45 3.22
N GLU A 355 6.26 12.64 2.19
CA GLU A 355 7.44 12.03 1.59
C GLU A 355 8.19 13.10 0.76
N GLU A 356 8.79 14.06 1.46
CA GLU A 356 9.83 14.86 0.83
C GLU A 356 11.02 13.95 0.47
N PRO A 357 11.68 14.19 -0.66
CA PRO A 357 12.88 13.41 -0.99
C PRO A 357 13.85 13.47 0.18
N LYS A 358 14.33 12.31 0.63
CA LYS A 358 15.33 12.22 1.69
C LYS A 358 16.55 13.02 1.24
N THR A 359 16.69 14.20 1.78
CA THR A 359 17.81 15.10 1.48
C THR A 359 18.99 14.89 2.45
N ASP A 360 18.74 14.17 3.56
CA ASP A 360 19.76 13.87 4.53
C ASP A 360 20.81 12.89 3.95
N PRO A 361 22.10 13.26 3.92
CA PRO A 361 23.16 12.40 3.44
C PRO A 361 23.23 11.03 4.14
N ILE A 362 22.85 10.97 5.42
CA ILE A 362 22.86 9.73 6.20
C ILE A 362 21.80 8.77 5.64
N ASP A 363 20.60 9.27 5.35
CA ASP A 363 19.52 8.46 4.80
C ASP A 363 19.86 7.97 3.38
N GLN A 364 20.52 8.79 2.56
CA GLN A 364 20.98 8.39 1.23
C GLN A 364 22.08 7.32 1.30
N GLN A 365 23.03 7.44 2.23
CA GLN A 365 24.07 6.42 2.44
C GLN A 365 23.48 5.12 2.94
N PHE A 366 22.49 5.19 3.85
CA PHE A 366 21.77 4.02 4.33
C PHE A 366 21.03 3.32 3.16
N ASP A 367 20.26 4.06 2.37
CA ASP A 367 19.51 3.50 1.24
C ASP A 367 20.44 2.80 0.24
N ALA A 368 21.57 3.41 -0.10
CA ALA A 368 22.57 2.79 -0.99
C ALA A 368 23.19 1.51 -0.42
N ALA A 369 23.49 1.50 0.88
CA ALA A 369 24.03 0.31 1.56
C ALA A 369 22.99 -0.82 1.66
N GLU A 370 21.74 -0.49 1.97
CA GLU A 370 20.63 -1.43 2.01
C GLU A 370 20.39 -2.06 0.63
N ASP A 371 20.38 -1.24 -0.43
CA ASP A 371 20.21 -1.70 -1.81
C ASP A 371 21.30 -2.68 -2.24
N ALA A 372 22.56 -2.37 -1.92
CA ALA A 372 23.67 -3.24 -2.22
C ALA A 372 23.59 -4.60 -1.47
N LEU A 373 23.19 -4.58 -0.18
CA LEU A 373 23.02 -5.80 0.60
C LEU A 373 21.80 -6.61 0.12
N MET A 374 20.69 -5.97 -0.23
CA MET A 374 19.52 -6.65 -0.77
C MET A 374 19.80 -7.25 -2.15
N ALA A 375 20.58 -6.63 -3.00
CA ALA A 375 21.04 -7.22 -4.26
C ALA A 375 21.85 -8.51 -4.02
N GLN A 376 22.69 -8.55 -2.97
CA GLN A 376 23.39 -9.78 -2.55
C GLN A 376 22.40 -10.83 -2.02
N VAL A 377 21.37 -10.41 -1.26
CA VAL A 377 20.31 -11.32 -0.80
C VAL A 377 19.60 -11.98 -1.98
N PHE A 378 19.22 -11.22 -3.01
CA PHE A 378 18.56 -11.78 -4.18
C PHE A 378 19.43 -12.74 -4.97
N SER A 379 20.71 -12.44 -5.14
CA SER A 379 21.66 -13.25 -5.91
C SER A 379 22.23 -14.44 -5.14
N ALA A 380 21.93 -14.61 -3.85
CA ALA A 380 22.50 -15.66 -3.02
C ALA A 380 22.14 -17.07 -3.53
N PRO A 381 23.13 -17.93 -3.84
CA PRO A 381 22.89 -19.26 -4.42
C PRO A 381 22.33 -20.27 -3.41
N LYS A 382 22.58 -20.05 -2.12
CA LYS A 382 22.13 -20.93 -1.04
C LYS A 382 21.38 -20.13 0.02
N ARG A 383 20.27 -20.68 0.47
CA ARG A 383 19.43 -20.12 1.51
C ARG A 383 19.24 -21.11 2.65
N LEU A 384 19.17 -20.61 3.86
CA LEU A 384 18.78 -21.40 5.02
C LEU A 384 17.30 -21.76 4.97
N PRO A 385 16.86 -22.81 5.67
CA PRO A 385 15.44 -23.09 5.86
C PRO A 385 14.71 -21.89 6.46
N ALA A 386 13.46 -21.69 6.09
CA ALA A 386 12.62 -20.68 6.73
C ALA A 386 12.40 -21.06 8.21
N MET A 387 12.40 -20.05 9.08
CA MET A 387 11.99 -20.24 10.47
C MET A 387 10.48 -20.41 10.51
N SER A 388 9.98 -21.38 11.27
CA SER A 388 8.53 -21.52 11.42
C SER A 388 7.93 -20.36 12.23
N PRO A 389 6.69 -19.94 11.94
CA PRO A 389 6.02 -18.88 12.70
C PRO A 389 6.00 -19.12 14.20
N GLY A 390 5.75 -20.36 14.64
CA GLY A 390 5.75 -20.71 16.07
C GLY A 390 7.15 -20.66 16.72
N GLU A 391 8.23 -20.90 15.96
CA GLU A 391 9.59 -20.68 16.47
C GLU A 391 9.92 -19.20 16.54
N ALA A 392 9.54 -18.42 15.53
CA ALA A 392 9.73 -16.99 15.50
C ALA A 392 8.99 -16.30 16.69
N ASP A 393 7.72 -16.65 16.92
CA ASP A 393 6.92 -16.15 18.06
C ASP A 393 7.56 -16.49 19.41
N LYS A 394 8.05 -17.74 19.57
CA LYS A 394 8.72 -18.18 20.79
C LYS A 394 10.01 -17.42 21.07
N ILE A 395 10.82 -17.16 20.04
CA ILE A 395 12.04 -16.39 20.18
C ILE A 395 11.72 -14.93 20.49
N PHE A 396 10.78 -14.36 19.74
CA PHE A 396 10.32 -13.01 19.96
C PHE A 396 9.84 -12.81 21.39
N GLY A 397 8.92 -13.63 21.87
CA GLY A 397 8.36 -13.54 23.21
C GLY A 397 9.39 -13.74 24.35
N LYS A 398 10.39 -14.61 24.14
CA LYS A 398 11.40 -14.90 25.19
C LYS A 398 12.60 -13.97 25.19
N VAL A 399 12.97 -13.42 24.03
CA VAL A 399 14.25 -12.69 23.88
C VAL A 399 14.01 -11.21 23.63
N ILE A 400 13.02 -10.85 22.80
CA ILE A 400 12.83 -9.48 22.33
C ILE A 400 11.77 -8.74 23.15
N ALA A 401 10.62 -9.37 23.40
CA ALA A 401 9.53 -8.75 24.12
C ALA A 401 9.88 -8.23 25.51
N PRO A 402 10.67 -8.94 26.36
CA PRO A 402 11.09 -8.42 27.66
C PRO A 402 11.91 -7.14 27.56
N VAL A 403 12.86 -7.09 26.59
CA VAL A 403 13.73 -5.92 26.40
C VAL A 403 12.95 -4.72 25.89
N ILE A 404 11.91 -4.95 25.07
CA ILE A 404 11.02 -3.91 24.60
C ILE A 404 10.17 -3.37 25.77
N ALA A 405 9.59 -4.27 26.59
CA ALA A 405 8.73 -3.90 27.70
C ALA A 405 9.44 -3.04 28.77
N GLU A 406 10.76 -3.16 28.89
CA GLU A 406 11.57 -2.31 29.76
C GLU A 406 11.70 -0.87 29.24
N ARG A 407 11.56 -0.65 27.91
CA ARG A 407 11.84 0.63 27.26
C ARG A 407 10.63 1.35 26.72
N PHE A 408 9.57 0.62 26.39
CA PHE A 408 8.37 1.16 25.74
C PHE A 408 7.11 0.76 26.50
N SER A 409 6.30 1.73 26.87
CA SER A 409 4.94 1.45 27.35
C SER A 409 4.00 1.11 26.18
N LEU A 410 2.94 0.35 26.47
CA LEU A 410 1.90 0.06 25.47
C LEU A 410 1.25 1.34 24.89
N GLN A 411 1.17 2.40 25.69
CA GLN A 411 0.61 3.67 25.23
C GLN A 411 1.53 4.34 24.20
N GLN A 412 2.84 4.33 24.42
CA GLN A 412 3.83 4.84 23.45
C GLN A 412 3.77 4.05 22.14
N LEU A 413 3.69 2.71 22.20
CA LEU A 413 3.62 1.86 21.01
C LEU A 413 2.34 2.04 20.19
N LYS A 414 1.26 2.57 20.78
CA LYS A 414 0.02 2.89 20.07
C LYS A 414 0.05 4.22 19.33
N SER A 415 0.95 5.13 19.67
CA SER A 415 1.11 6.39 18.95
C SER A 415 1.91 6.19 17.65
N ALA A 416 1.63 6.98 16.62
CA ALA A 416 2.38 6.92 15.35
C ALA A 416 3.88 7.20 15.57
N GLU A 417 4.21 8.24 16.36
CA GLU A 417 5.60 8.59 16.70
C GLU A 417 6.28 7.48 17.52
N GLY A 418 5.60 6.93 18.52
CA GLY A 418 6.15 5.85 19.33
C GLY A 418 6.37 4.56 18.55
N SER A 419 5.45 4.20 17.65
CA SER A 419 5.61 3.06 16.73
C SER A 419 6.79 3.26 15.78
N CYS A 420 6.96 4.48 15.27
CA CYS A 420 8.09 4.82 14.41
C CYS A 420 9.42 4.72 15.18
N ARG A 421 9.53 5.33 16.36
CA ARG A 421 10.73 5.22 17.22
C ARG A 421 11.03 3.77 17.58
N PHE A 422 10.02 2.98 17.89
CA PHE A 422 10.19 1.56 18.14
C PHE A 422 10.82 0.84 16.94
N GLY A 423 10.41 1.18 15.73
CA GLY A 423 10.96 0.60 14.51
C GLY A 423 12.48 0.80 14.38
N PHE A 424 13.01 1.93 14.83
CA PHE A 424 14.47 2.16 14.87
C PHE A 424 15.14 1.45 16.05
N GLU A 425 14.53 1.53 17.23
CA GLU A 425 15.08 1.01 18.46
C GLU A 425 15.18 -0.52 18.51
N VAL A 426 14.24 -1.24 17.90
CA VAL A 426 14.23 -2.71 17.92
C VAL A 426 15.54 -3.30 17.37
N PHE A 427 16.09 -2.72 16.30
CA PHE A 427 17.34 -3.19 15.71
C PHE A 427 18.54 -2.86 16.59
N VAL A 428 18.55 -1.70 17.23
CA VAL A 428 19.60 -1.33 18.21
C VAL A 428 19.60 -2.28 19.41
N LEU A 429 18.41 -2.66 19.89
CA LEU A 429 18.24 -3.60 21.00
C LEU A 429 18.68 -5.03 20.61
N ILE A 430 18.36 -5.47 19.40
CA ILE A 430 18.77 -6.79 18.91
C ILE A 430 20.29 -6.84 18.72
N ASP A 431 20.89 -5.80 18.16
CA ASP A 431 22.33 -5.71 17.93
C ASP A 431 23.14 -5.74 19.24
N ALA A 432 22.59 -5.21 20.33
CA ALA A 432 23.18 -5.26 21.67
C ALA A 432 23.14 -6.66 22.33
N LEU A 433 22.42 -7.63 21.77
CA LEU A 433 22.38 -8.98 22.29
C LEU A 433 23.69 -9.74 22.02
N PRO A 434 24.03 -10.77 22.83
CA PRO A 434 25.18 -11.64 22.55
C PRO A 434 25.09 -12.25 21.12
N ALA A 435 26.23 -12.35 20.43
CA ALA A 435 26.31 -12.70 19.00
C ALA A 435 25.46 -13.91 18.60
N LYS A 436 25.45 -15.00 19.39
CA LYS A 436 24.61 -16.19 19.10
C LYS A 436 23.10 -15.94 19.22
N LYS A 437 22.69 -14.93 19.99
CA LYS A 437 21.26 -14.60 20.19
C LYS A 437 20.79 -13.55 19.21
N ARG A 438 21.62 -12.56 18.85
CA ARG A 438 21.21 -11.44 18.01
C ARG A 438 20.74 -11.86 16.62
N LEU A 439 21.49 -12.73 15.94
CA LEU A 439 21.11 -13.20 14.60
C LEU A 439 19.83 -14.05 14.62
N LYS A 440 19.68 -14.89 15.65
CA LYS A 440 18.45 -15.67 15.82
C LYS A 440 17.24 -14.76 16.11
N ALA A 441 17.43 -13.73 16.94
CA ALA A 441 16.41 -12.73 17.22
C ALA A 441 16.05 -11.92 15.97
N PHE A 442 17.04 -11.49 15.19
CA PHE A 442 16.79 -10.77 13.95
C PHE A 442 16.06 -11.61 12.90
N ARG A 443 16.44 -12.88 12.71
CA ARG A 443 15.67 -13.81 11.85
C ARG A 443 14.22 -13.94 12.30
N ALA A 444 13.98 -14.05 13.61
CA ALA A 444 12.64 -14.15 14.14
C ALA A 444 11.80 -12.91 13.79
N VAL A 445 12.36 -11.69 13.96
CA VAL A 445 11.66 -10.43 13.59
C VAL A 445 11.32 -10.40 12.11
N LEU A 446 12.26 -10.78 11.24
CA LEU A 446 12.03 -10.81 9.79
C LEU A 446 10.99 -11.85 9.37
N SER A 447 10.83 -12.94 10.16
CA SER A 447 9.87 -14.03 9.89
C SER A 447 8.48 -13.79 10.50
N LEU A 448 8.28 -12.77 11.33
CA LEU A 448 6.97 -12.42 11.91
C LEU A 448 6.04 -11.70 10.91
N GLY A 449 6.56 -11.25 9.80
CA GLY A 449 5.84 -10.51 8.77
C GLY A 449 5.14 -11.39 7.72
N ASP A 450 5.40 -12.70 7.77
CA ASP A 450 4.81 -13.69 6.84
C ASP A 450 3.52 -14.32 7.51
#